data_7ead3049c3b77e487a203fe72c4bc4ca
#
_entry.id   7ead3049c3b77e487a203fe72c4bc4ca
#
_cell.length_a   1.000
_cell.length_b   1.000
_cell.length_c   1.000
_cell.angle_alpha   90.00
_cell.angle_beta   90.00
_cell.angle_gamma   90.00
#
_symmetry.space_group_name_H-M   'P 1'
#
loop_
_entity.id
_entity.type
_entity.pdbx_description
1 polymer ?
#
loop_
_entity_poly.entity_id
_entity_poly.type
_entity_poly.pdbx_seq_one_letter_code
_entity_poly.pdbx_strand_id
1 'polypeptide(L)'
;MRLNDEKKNWQVTHLDEIERLDRDIPVREHFGVRSFGINGFIAGEDGTLINEHDEVGSGQEELYFVVDGTATFEVDGETIEAPRGTLVYVGAEARRKATGNATILAMGGTPGEVYQGVHWGEAWPFHRESMQAYGEQRYADALEAVRNALARMPDHAGLNYNAACFATLAGDSSDETFDHLRRSVELLPRFRDDARRDEDFAAVRDDPRFEQALR
;
A
#
# COMPACT_ATOMS: atom_id res chain seq x y z
N MET A 1 24.29 -18.32 30.60
CA MET A 1 23.47 -17.31 31.29
C MET A 1 23.39 -16.12 30.35
N ARG A 2 22.39 -16.08 29.45
CA ARG A 2 22.19 -14.96 28.50
C ARG A 2 21.40 -13.92 29.26
N LEU A 3 21.99 -12.75 29.41
CA LEU A 3 21.35 -11.57 29.99
C LEU A 3 20.09 -11.23 29.21
N ASN A 4 18.98 -10.96 29.90
CA ASN A 4 17.76 -10.39 29.38
C ASN A 4 18.10 -9.16 28.52
N ASP A 5 17.92 -9.25 27.20
CA ASP A 5 17.70 -8.08 26.37
C ASP A 5 16.33 -7.51 26.79
N GLU A 6 16.32 -6.52 27.66
CA GLU A 6 15.13 -5.72 27.92
C GLU A 6 14.65 -5.17 26.57
N LYS A 7 13.50 -5.65 26.12
CA LYS A 7 12.90 -5.24 24.85
C LYS A 7 12.61 -3.75 24.95
N LYS A 8 13.50 -2.94 24.38
CA LYS A 8 13.30 -1.49 24.32
C LYS A 8 11.99 -1.21 23.59
N ASN A 9 11.19 -0.27 24.11
CA ASN A 9 9.95 0.18 23.49
C ASN A 9 10.15 1.44 22.62
N TRP A 10 11.36 1.64 22.10
CA TRP A 10 11.72 2.70 21.18
C TRP A 10 12.76 2.20 20.15
N GLN A 11 12.75 2.82 18.98
CA GLN A 11 13.67 2.56 17.87
C GLN A 11 14.12 3.88 17.24
N VAL A 12 15.31 3.88 16.64
CA VAL A 12 15.86 5.01 15.88
C VAL A 12 16.45 4.46 14.60
N THR A 13 16.08 5.06 13.45
CA THR A 13 16.58 4.67 12.14
C THR A 13 16.65 5.92 11.26
N HIS A 14 17.65 6.01 10.40
CA HIS A 14 17.69 7.02 9.34
C HIS A 14 16.87 6.54 8.14
N LEU A 15 16.22 7.44 7.41
CA LEU A 15 15.39 7.06 6.24
C LEU A 15 16.17 6.25 5.21
N ASP A 16 17.46 6.55 5.01
CA ASP A 16 18.31 5.85 4.04
C ASP A 16 18.66 4.41 4.47
N GLU A 17 18.46 4.06 5.74
CA GLU A 17 18.69 2.72 6.29
C GLU A 17 17.45 1.81 6.15
N ILE A 18 16.30 2.38 5.81
CA ILE A 18 15.07 1.62 5.57
C ILE A 18 15.13 1.02 4.17
N GLU A 19 15.04 -0.31 4.09
CA GLU A 19 15.03 -1.01 2.81
C GLU A 19 13.80 -0.63 1.99
N ARG A 20 14.03 -0.08 0.80
CA ARG A 20 12.99 0.46 -0.07
C ARG A 20 12.26 -0.64 -0.84
N LEU A 21 11.03 -0.36 -1.22
CA LEU A 21 10.29 -1.08 -2.24
C LEU A 21 10.05 -0.11 -3.39
N ASP A 22 10.85 -0.24 -4.46
CA ASP A 22 10.91 0.73 -5.56
C ASP A 22 11.19 2.14 -5.04
N ARG A 23 10.29 3.09 -5.22
CA ARG A 23 10.34 4.46 -4.72
C ARG A 23 9.82 4.64 -3.30
N ASP A 24 9.15 3.62 -2.74
CA ASP A 24 8.52 3.69 -1.43
C ASP A 24 9.54 3.39 -0.32
N ILE A 25 9.52 4.21 0.74
CA ILE A 25 10.25 3.98 1.99
C ILE A 25 9.20 3.52 3.02
N PRO A 26 9.12 2.23 3.34
CA PRO A 26 8.05 1.65 4.16
C PRO A 26 8.24 1.94 5.67
N VAL A 27 8.18 3.22 6.04
CA VAL A 27 8.39 3.70 7.41
C VAL A 27 7.45 3.02 8.40
N ARG A 28 6.17 2.90 8.02
CA ARG A 28 5.14 2.29 8.84
C ARG A 28 5.48 0.84 9.18
N GLU A 29 5.88 0.04 8.20
CA GLU A 29 6.22 -1.36 8.38
C GLU A 29 7.52 -1.52 9.17
N HIS A 30 8.52 -0.68 8.89
CA HIS A 30 9.80 -0.71 9.59
C HIS A 30 9.64 -0.54 11.12
N PHE A 31 8.80 0.41 11.55
CA PHE A 31 8.57 0.69 12.96
C PHE A 31 7.34 -0.05 13.55
N GLY A 32 6.53 -0.71 12.76
CA GLY A 32 5.29 -1.36 13.20
C GLY A 32 4.22 -0.36 13.67
N VAL A 33 4.14 0.82 13.05
CA VAL A 33 3.12 1.84 13.39
C VAL A 33 1.74 1.35 12.98
N ARG A 34 0.76 1.41 13.90
CA ARG A 34 -0.61 0.92 13.68
C ARG A 34 -1.69 1.99 13.75
N SER A 35 -1.36 3.16 14.31
CA SER A 35 -2.36 4.19 14.62
C SER A 35 -2.66 5.14 13.47
N PHE A 36 -1.78 5.22 12.47
CA PHE A 36 -1.90 6.08 11.29
C PHE A 36 -1.02 5.54 10.16
N GLY A 37 -1.30 5.97 8.94
CA GLY A 37 -0.41 5.74 7.80
C GLY A 37 0.82 6.65 7.88
N ILE A 38 1.99 6.12 7.60
CA ILE A 38 3.21 6.90 7.36
C ILE A 38 4.14 6.14 6.45
N ASN A 39 4.48 6.74 5.29
CA ASN A 39 5.48 6.22 4.38
C ASN A 39 6.31 7.36 3.81
N GLY A 40 7.53 7.05 3.38
CA GLY A 40 8.35 7.97 2.62
C GLY A 40 8.28 7.62 1.14
N PHE A 41 8.56 8.61 0.30
CA PHE A 41 8.65 8.46 -1.14
C PHE A 41 9.84 9.23 -1.69
N ILE A 42 10.50 8.64 -2.67
CA ILE A 42 11.49 9.29 -3.54
C ILE A 42 10.97 9.30 -4.97
N ALA A 43 11.56 10.13 -5.81
CA ALA A 43 11.18 10.17 -7.22
C ALA A 43 11.48 8.85 -7.93
N GLY A 44 10.52 8.34 -8.69
CA GLY A 44 10.74 7.30 -9.67
C GLY A 44 11.57 7.80 -10.85
N GLU A 45 11.88 6.92 -11.81
CA GLU A 45 12.66 7.28 -13.01
C GLU A 45 12.00 8.38 -13.85
N ASP A 46 10.67 8.45 -13.84
CA ASP A 46 9.85 9.47 -14.52
C ASP A 46 9.68 10.76 -13.71
N GLY A 47 10.30 10.85 -12.53
CA GLY A 47 10.18 11.97 -11.61
C GLY A 47 8.88 11.97 -10.79
N THR A 48 8.06 10.93 -10.86
CA THR A 48 6.84 10.83 -10.06
C THR A 48 7.17 10.51 -8.61
N LEU A 49 6.65 11.33 -7.68
CA LEU A 49 6.70 11.12 -6.22
C LEU A 49 5.40 10.48 -5.73
N ILE A 50 4.28 11.07 -6.08
CA ILE A 50 2.92 10.60 -5.75
C ILE A 50 2.13 10.45 -7.04
N ASN A 51 1.54 9.28 -7.27
CA ASN A 51 0.60 9.07 -8.35
C ASN A 51 -0.65 9.93 -8.17
N GLU A 52 -1.31 10.25 -9.28
CA GLU A 52 -2.57 11.00 -9.23
C GLU A 52 -3.69 10.16 -8.61
N HIS A 53 -4.29 10.65 -7.52
CA HIS A 53 -5.40 10.01 -6.82
C HIS A 53 -6.19 11.01 -5.96
N ASP A 54 -7.29 10.55 -5.42
CA ASP A 54 -8.04 11.13 -4.30
C ASP A 54 -8.25 10.06 -3.21
N GLU A 55 -8.70 10.49 -2.05
CA GLU A 55 -8.99 9.61 -0.91
C GLU A 55 -10.49 9.56 -0.56
N VAL A 56 -11.37 9.88 -1.51
CA VAL A 56 -12.84 9.83 -1.30
C VAL A 56 -13.28 8.45 -0.80
N GLY A 57 -12.66 7.39 -1.29
CA GLY A 57 -13.01 6.02 -0.92
C GLY A 57 -12.63 5.63 0.51
N SER A 58 -11.53 6.16 1.03
CA SER A 58 -11.02 5.89 2.38
C SER A 58 -11.42 6.95 3.38
N GLY A 59 -11.74 8.17 2.91
CA GLY A 59 -11.95 9.35 3.75
C GLY A 59 -10.68 9.84 4.44
N GLN A 60 -9.50 9.42 4.01
CA GLN A 60 -8.24 9.81 4.64
C GLN A 60 -7.88 11.26 4.34
N GLU A 61 -7.47 11.97 5.37
CA GLU A 61 -6.71 13.22 5.25
C GLU A 61 -5.24 12.89 5.19
N GLU A 62 -4.48 13.62 4.39
CA GLU A 62 -3.04 13.42 4.24
C GLU A 62 -2.24 14.69 4.49
N LEU A 63 -1.14 14.55 5.18
CA LEU A 63 -0.13 15.57 5.38
C LEU A 63 1.19 15.10 4.76
N TYR A 64 1.64 15.82 3.73
CA TYR A 64 2.93 15.60 3.10
C TYR A 64 3.97 16.55 3.69
N PHE A 65 5.17 16.04 3.95
CA PHE A 65 6.31 16.82 4.42
C PHE A 65 7.49 16.60 3.48
N VAL A 66 7.99 17.66 2.87
CA VAL A 66 9.19 17.63 2.02
C VAL A 66 10.43 17.62 2.90
N VAL A 67 11.06 16.45 3.01
CA VAL A 67 12.25 16.21 3.87
C VAL A 67 13.50 16.78 3.21
N ASP A 68 13.64 16.56 1.89
CA ASP A 68 14.78 17.05 1.11
C ASP A 68 14.36 17.31 -0.35
N GLY A 69 15.12 18.18 -1.04
CA GLY A 69 14.85 18.53 -2.43
C GLY A 69 13.67 19.49 -2.61
N THR A 70 13.05 19.41 -3.78
CA THR A 70 11.86 20.22 -4.14
C THR A 70 10.85 19.32 -4.85
N ALA A 71 9.63 19.29 -4.35
CA ALA A 71 8.48 18.65 -4.96
C ALA A 71 7.58 19.70 -5.62
N THR A 72 6.92 19.31 -6.70
CA THR A 72 5.82 20.07 -7.31
C THR A 72 4.55 19.27 -7.11
N PHE A 73 3.65 19.79 -6.30
CA PHE A 73 2.31 19.23 -6.13
C PHE A 73 1.35 19.87 -7.14
N GLU A 74 0.42 19.06 -7.63
CA GLU A 74 -0.77 19.53 -8.30
C GLU A 74 -1.96 19.05 -7.48
N VAL A 75 -2.75 20.00 -6.96
CA VAL A 75 -3.93 19.73 -6.11
C VAL A 75 -5.12 20.43 -6.74
N ASP A 76 -6.14 19.68 -7.16
CA ASP A 76 -7.33 20.19 -7.87
C ASP A 76 -7.01 21.12 -9.06
N GLY A 77 -5.90 20.84 -9.75
CA GLY A 77 -5.41 21.63 -10.89
C GLY A 77 -4.56 22.85 -10.51
N GLU A 78 -4.39 23.16 -9.24
CA GLU A 78 -3.46 24.20 -8.77
C GLU A 78 -2.05 23.62 -8.58
N THR A 79 -1.04 24.33 -9.11
CA THR A 79 0.36 23.92 -9.00
C THR A 79 1.01 24.59 -7.80
N ILE A 80 1.64 23.80 -6.93
CA ILE A 80 2.29 24.24 -5.69
C ILE A 80 3.75 23.80 -5.73
N GLU A 81 4.68 24.76 -5.74
CA GLU A 81 6.11 24.46 -5.54
C GLU A 81 6.40 24.30 -4.05
N ALA A 82 6.95 23.15 -3.67
CA ALA A 82 7.18 22.74 -2.30
C ALA A 82 8.66 22.38 -2.08
N PRO A 83 9.53 23.36 -1.73
CA PRO A 83 10.90 23.07 -1.36
C PRO A 83 10.99 22.39 0.01
N ARG A 84 12.17 21.87 0.34
CA ARG A 84 12.49 21.29 1.64
C ARG A 84 11.91 22.10 2.80
N GLY A 85 11.24 21.40 3.73
CA GLY A 85 10.60 21.98 4.90
C GLY A 85 9.14 22.38 4.68
N THR A 86 8.62 22.26 3.45
CA THR A 86 7.21 22.54 3.15
C THR A 86 6.31 21.41 3.66
N LEU A 87 5.17 21.79 4.24
CA LEU A 87 4.07 20.91 4.59
C LEU A 87 2.90 21.20 3.65
N VAL A 88 2.34 20.14 3.05
CA VAL A 88 1.16 20.20 2.18
C VAL A 88 0.08 19.33 2.80
N TYR A 89 -1.01 19.94 3.26
CA TYR A 89 -2.19 19.23 3.74
C TYR A 89 -3.19 19.06 2.59
N VAL A 90 -3.73 17.87 2.43
CA VAL A 90 -4.71 17.55 1.41
C VAL A 90 -5.88 16.77 2.04
N GLY A 91 -7.09 17.30 1.94
CA GLY A 91 -8.30 16.61 2.36
C GLY A 91 -8.65 15.43 1.43
N ALA A 92 -9.53 14.55 1.90
CA ALA A 92 -9.89 13.32 1.19
C ALA A 92 -10.46 13.56 -0.22
N GLU A 93 -11.23 14.63 -0.41
CA GLU A 93 -11.93 14.92 -1.67
C GLU A 93 -11.03 15.55 -2.73
N ALA A 94 -9.90 16.16 -2.32
CA ALA A 94 -9.01 16.85 -3.25
C ALA A 94 -8.14 15.86 -4.01
N ARG A 95 -8.14 15.97 -5.34
CA ARG A 95 -7.30 15.17 -6.23
C ARG A 95 -5.88 15.70 -6.22
N ARG A 96 -4.91 14.81 -6.01
CA ARG A 96 -3.50 15.21 -5.90
C ARG A 96 -2.57 14.30 -6.65
N LYS A 97 -1.45 14.88 -7.07
CA LYS A 97 -0.23 14.19 -7.51
C LYS A 97 0.98 15.01 -7.09
N ALA A 98 2.17 14.40 -7.06
CA ALA A 98 3.42 15.12 -6.86
C ALA A 98 4.53 14.57 -7.76
N THR A 99 5.38 15.48 -8.26
CA THR A 99 6.54 15.16 -9.07
C THR A 99 7.76 15.97 -8.58
N GLY A 100 8.94 15.64 -9.05
CA GLY A 100 10.16 16.41 -8.77
C GLY A 100 11.29 15.54 -8.22
N ASN A 101 12.39 16.20 -7.81
CA ASN A 101 13.53 15.53 -7.19
C ASN A 101 13.53 15.84 -5.69
N ALA A 102 12.80 15.03 -4.94
CA ALA A 102 12.61 15.22 -3.50
C ALA A 102 12.50 13.90 -2.77
N THR A 103 12.67 13.98 -1.44
CA THR A 103 12.20 12.96 -0.49
C THR A 103 11.05 13.56 0.29
N ILE A 104 9.91 12.87 0.31
CA ILE A 104 8.73 13.29 1.05
C ILE A 104 8.30 12.21 2.05
N LEU A 105 7.70 12.63 3.16
CA LEU A 105 6.91 11.76 4.05
C LEU A 105 5.44 12.08 3.85
N ALA A 106 4.62 11.07 3.63
CA ALA A 106 3.16 11.16 3.68
C ALA A 106 2.66 10.55 4.99
N MET A 107 1.78 11.26 5.68
CA MET A 107 1.13 10.81 6.90
C MET A 107 -0.37 10.98 6.73
N GLY A 108 -1.15 9.96 7.06
CA GLY A 108 -2.58 10.04 6.85
C GLY A 108 -3.39 9.14 7.76
N GLY A 109 -4.69 9.45 7.82
CA GLY A 109 -5.69 8.68 8.53
C GLY A 109 -7.08 9.26 8.35
N THR A 110 -8.11 8.47 8.63
CA THR A 110 -9.51 8.87 8.54
C THR A 110 -9.93 9.52 9.86
N PRO A 111 -10.43 10.77 9.85
CA PRO A 111 -10.83 11.47 11.05
C PRO A 111 -11.86 10.69 11.88
N GLY A 112 -11.56 10.49 13.16
CA GLY A 112 -12.45 9.82 14.10
C GLY A 112 -12.51 8.29 13.97
N GLU A 113 -11.76 7.70 13.08
CA GLU A 113 -11.72 6.26 12.86
C GLU A 113 -10.39 5.62 13.29
N VAL A 114 -10.44 4.33 13.56
CA VAL A 114 -9.22 3.54 13.76
C VAL A 114 -8.60 3.28 12.39
N TYR A 115 -7.31 3.58 12.24
CA TYR A 115 -6.59 3.33 11.00
C TYR A 115 -6.68 1.86 10.58
N GLN A 116 -7.19 1.62 9.37
CA GLN A 116 -7.46 0.28 8.82
C GLN A 116 -6.48 -0.14 7.72
N GLY A 117 -5.30 0.45 7.66
CA GLY A 117 -4.26 0.02 6.70
C GLY A 117 -3.85 -1.43 6.95
N VAL A 118 -3.57 -2.18 5.88
CA VAL A 118 -2.98 -3.51 5.98
C VAL A 118 -1.69 -3.42 6.79
N HIS A 119 -1.54 -4.28 7.78
CA HIS A 119 -0.30 -4.43 8.55
C HIS A 119 0.41 -5.70 8.08
N TRP A 120 1.48 -5.54 7.32
CA TRP A 120 2.18 -6.66 6.70
C TRP A 120 2.96 -7.51 7.71
N GLY A 121 3.62 -6.89 8.71
CA GLY A 121 4.34 -7.62 9.75
C GLY A 121 5.26 -8.70 9.18
N GLU A 122 5.08 -9.96 9.60
CA GLU A 122 5.86 -11.10 9.11
C GLU A 122 5.63 -11.42 7.63
N ALA A 123 4.54 -10.91 7.02
CA ALA A 123 4.24 -11.05 5.61
C ALA A 123 5.03 -10.08 4.72
N TRP A 124 5.66 -9.07 5.30
CA TRP A 124 6.36 -8.02 4.54
C TRP A 124 7.40 -8.54 3.53
N PRO A 125 8.29 -9.49 3.85
CA PRO A 125 9.26 -10.01 2.87
C PRO A 125 8.58 -10.63 1.64
N PHE A 126 7.48 -11.36 1.85
CA PHE A 126 6.73 -12.00 0.76
C PHE A 126 5.94 -10.98 -0.06
N HIS A 127 5.39 -9.96 0.60
CA HIS A 127 4.75 -8.84 -0.10
C HIS A 127 5.75 -8.15 -1.03
N ARG A 128 6.95 -7.86 -0.57
CA ARG A 128 8.01 -7.25 -1.39
C ARG A 128 8.36 -8.12 -2.61
N GLU A 129 8.61 -9.41 -2.38
CA GLU A 129 8.92 -10.37 -3.46
C GLU A 129 7.81 -10.42 -4.50
N SER A 130 6.56 -10.53 -4.05
CA SER A 130 5.40 -10.58 -4.94
C SER A 130 5.19 -9.27 -5.71
N MET A 131 5.39 -8.11 -5.07
CA MET A 131 5.25 -6.81 -5.72
C MET A 131 6.37 -6.54 -6.73
N GLN A 132 7.59 -7.02 -6.48
CA GLN A 132 8.64 -6.99 -7.49
C GLN A 132 8.26 -7.80 -8.74
N ALA A 133 7.79 -9.05 -8.55
CA ALA A 133 7.35 -9.88 -9.66
C ALA A 133 6.13 -9.25 -10.40
N TYR A 134 5.21 -8.65 -9.67
CA TYR A 134 4.07 -7.92 -10.23
C TYR A 134 4.53 -6.73 -11.11
N GLY A 135 5.45 -5.90 -10.63
CA GLY A 135 6.01 -4.78 -11.40
C GLY A 135 6.72 -5.23 -12.68
N GLU A 136 7.30 -6.44 -12.67
CA GLU A 136 7.91 -7.08 -13.84
C GLU A 136 6.89 -7.86 -14.70
N GLN A 137 5.59 -7.78 -14.39
CA GLN A 137 4.47 -8.49 -15.04
C GLN A 137 4.61 -10.02 -15.01
N ARG A 138 5.36 -10.55 -14.06
CA ARG A 138 5.52 -11.99 -13.82
C ARG A 138 4.47 -12.47 -12.82
N TYR A 139 3.20 -12.40 -13.25
CA TYR A 139 2.05 -12.61 -12.36
C TYR A 139 1.97 -14.01 -11.76
N ALA A 140 2.42 -15.02 -12.48
CA ALA A 140 2.50 -16.39 -11.96
C ALA A 140 3.51 -16.51 -10.81
N ASP A 141 4.67 -15.86 -10.93
CA ASP A 141 5.70 -15.85 -9.89
C ASP A 141 5.21 -15.03 -8.67
N ALA A 142 4.53 -13.91 -8.92
CA ALA A 142 3.91 -13.11 -7.87
C ALA A 142 2.87 -13.94 -7.07
N LEU A 143 2.03 -14.71 -7.76
CA LEU A 143 1.05 -15.61 -7.15
C LEU A 143 1.72 -16.72 -6.34
N GLU A 144 2.80 -17.32 -6.85
CA GLU A 144 3.54 -18.36 -6.12
C GLU A 144 4.13 -17.82 -4.81
N ALA A 145 4.76 -16.63 -4.85
CA ALA A 145 5.29 -15.98 -3.65
C ALA A 145 4.20 -15.75 -2.58
N VAL A 146 3.03 -15.26 -3.01
CA VAL A 146 1.89 -15.04 -2.09
C VAL A 146 1.33 -16.36 -1.55
N ARG A 147 1.19 -17.40 -2.38
CA ARG A 147 0.74 -18.73 -1.92
C ARG A 147 1.67 -19.32 -0.86
N ASN A 148 2.98 -19.17 -1.04
CA ASN A 148 3.97 -19.61 -0.05
C ASN A 148 3.82 -18.86 1.29
N ALA A 149 3.45 -17.60 1.26
CA ALA A 149 3.15 -16.81 2.45
C ALA A 149 1.83 -17.24 3.09
N LEU A 150 0.77 -17.45 2.30
CA LEU A 150 -0.55 -17.89 2.78
C LEU A 150 -0.52 -19.26 3.46
N ALA A 151 0.38 -20.16 3.06
CA ALA A 151 0.59 -21.43 3.74
C ALA A 151 1.01 -21.26 5.21
N ARG A 152 1.57 -20.12 5.59
CA ARG A 152 2.02 -19.78 6.95
C ARG A 152 1.06 -18.81 7.63
N MET A 153 0.42 -17.94 6.87
CA MET A 153 -0.43 -16.85 7.36
C MET A 153 -1.76 -16.82 6.59
N PRO A 154 -2.60 -17.86 6.71
CA PRO A 154 -3.82 -18.00 5.89
C PRO A 154 -4.84 -16.87 6.13
N ASP A 155 -4.80 -16.25 7.31
CA ASP A 155 -5.73 -15.19 7.71
C ASP A 155 -5.13 -13.79 7.56
N HIS A 156 -4.18 -13.61 6.63
CA HIS A 156 -3.64 -12.28 6.34
C HIS A 156 -4.43 -11.62 5.19
N ALA A 157 -5.14 -10.53 5.49
CA ALA A 157 -6.06 -9.88 4.54
C ALA A 157 -5.38 -9.45 3.23
N GLY A 158 -4.22 -8.78 3.31
CA GLY A 158 -3.49 -8.30 2.13
C GLY A 158 -2.91 -9.43 1.27
N LEU A 159 -2.44 -10.55 1.87
CA LEU A 159 -1.99 -11.70 1.09
C LEU A 159 -3.15 -12.36 0.33
N ASN A 160 -4.31 -12.50 0.95
CA ASN A 160 -5.49 -13.03 0.27
C ASN A 160 -5.93 -12.10 -0.87
N TYR A 161 -5.92 -10.78 -0.66
CA TYR A 161 -6.23 -9.82 -1.72
C TYR A 161 -5.26 -9.95 -2.91
N ASN A 162 -3.96 -9.92 -2.63
CA ASN A 162 -2.93 -10.06 -3.66
C ASN A 162 -3.00 -11.41 -4.39
N ALA A 163 -3.33 -12.50 -3.68
CA ALA A 163 -3.53 -13.81 -4.32
C ALA A 163 -4.66 -13.77 -5.36
N ALA A 164 -5.78 -13.12 -5.04
CA ALA A 164 -6.89 -12.95 -5.98
C ALA A 164 -6.50 -12.07 -7.18
N CYS A 165 -5.82 -10.94 -6.95
CA CYS A 165 -5.32 -10.06 -8.01
C CYS A 165 -4.38 -10.82 -8.96
N PHE A 166 -3.33 -11.42 -8.40
CA PHE A 166 -2.29 -12.07 -9.23
C PHE A 166 -2.80 -13.31 -9.94
N ALA A 167 -3.74 -14.07 -9.33
CA ALA A 167 -4.43 -15.16 -10.00
C ALA A 167 -5.21 -14.64 -11.22
N THR A 168 -5.99 -13.57 -11.04
CA THR A 168 -6.75 -12.95 -12.13
C THR A 168 -5.83 -12.49 -13.27
N LEU A 169 -4.75 -11.79 -12.95
CA LEU A 169 -3.77 -11.31 -13.93
C LEU A 169 -3.00 -12.45 -14.62
N ALA A 170 -2.79 -13.57 -13.93
CA ALA A 170 -2.22 -14.79 -14.50
C ALA A 170 -3.22 -15.58 -15.37
N GLY A 171 -4.47 -15.11 -15.48
CA GLY A 171 -5.54 -15.76 -16.25
C GLY A 171 -6.26 -16.89 -15.50
N ASP A 172 -6.05 -17.01 -14.19
CA ASP A 172 -6.76 -17.97 -13.34
C ASP A 172 -8.07 -17.34 -12.82
N SER A 173 -9.20 -17.93 -13.21
CA SER A 173 -10.54 -17.58 -12.73
C SER A 173 -11.21 -18.75 -12.02
N SER A 174 -10.41 -19.56 -11.34
CA SER A 174 -10.89 -20.69 -10.54
C SER A 174 -11.71 -20.24 -9.31
N ASP A 175 -12.41 -21.15 -8.67
CA ASP A 175 -13.11 -20.84 -7.41
C ASP A 175 -12.15 -20.40 -6.31
N GLU A 176 -10.90 -20.88 -6.31
CA GLU A 176 -9.85 -20.47 -5.38
C GLU A 176 -9.58 -18.96 -5.45
N THR A 177 -9.57 -18.37 -6.66
CA THR A 177 -9.40 -16.92 -6.86
C THR A 177 -10.47 -16.12 -6.13
N PHE A 178 -11.74 -16.53 -6.26
CA PHE A 178 -12.85 -15.86 -5.59
C PHE A 178 -12.91 -16.17 -4.09
N ASP A 179 -12.44 -17.33 -3.65
CA ASP A 179 -12.31 -17.65 -2.24
C ASP A 179 -11.28 -16.78 -1.53
N HIS A 180 -10.15 -16.51 -2.18
CA HIS A 180 -9.17 -15.55 -1.68
C HIS A 180 -9.74 -14.12 -1.62
N LEU A 181 -10.45 -13.67 -2.64
CA LEU A 181 -11.09 -12.36 -2.63
C LEU A 181 -12.11 -12.25 -1.49
N ARG A 182 -12.99 -13.23 -1.33
CA ARG A 182 -13.96 -13.29 -0.22
C ARG A 182 -13.23 -13.23 1.13
N ARG A 183 -12.19 -14.06 1.31
CA ARG A 183 -11.44 -14.08 2.57
C ARG A 183 -10.79 -12.75 2.88
N SER A 184 -10.26 -12.04 1.89
CA SER A 184 -9.70 -10.71 2.07
C SER A 184 -10.72 -9.70 2.60
N VAL A 185 -11.94 -9.72 2.04
CA VAL A 185 -13.05 -8.84 2.45
C VAL A 185 -13.57 -9.17 3.85
N GLU A 186 -13.67 -10.48 4.19
CA GLU A 186 -14.03 -10.90 5.55
C GLU A 186 -13.04 -10.39 6.60
N LEU A 187 -11.75 -10.44 6.28
CA LEU A 187 -10.66 -10.02 7.18
C LEU A 187 -10.51 -8.49 7.25
N LEU A 188 -10.74 -7.81 6.14
CA LEU A 188 -10.63 -6.36 6.03
C LEU A 188 -11.70 -5.80 5.09
N PRO A 189 -12.88 -5.38 5.61
CA PRO A 189 -14.05 -5.02 4.81
C PRO A 189 -13.83 -3.93 3.75
N ARG A 190 -12.84 -3.04 3.92
CA ARG A 190 -12.54 -2.00 2.92
C ARG A 190 -12.13 -2.59 1.57
N PHE A 191 -11.56 -3.79 1.54
CA PHE A 191 -11.18 -4.46 0.29
C PHE A 191 -12.37 -4.72 -0.65
N ARG A 192 -13.60 -4.65 -0.15
CA ARG A 192 -14.80 -4.68 -1.00
C ARG A 192 -14.82 -3.54 -2.02
N ASP A 193 -14.58 -2.33 -1.53
CA ASP A 193 -14.64 -1.14 -2.38
C ASP A 193 -13.34 -0.98 -3.19
N ASP A 194 -12.21 -1.39 -2.62
CA ASP A 194 -10.94 -1.45 -3.32
C ASP A 194 -11.06 -2.37 -4.54
N ALA A 195 -11.53 -3.61 -4.39
CA ALA A 195 -11.66 -4.58 -5.48
C ALA A 195 -12.57 -4.12 -6.63
N ARG A 196 -13.64 -3.36 -6.33
CA ARG A 196 -14.52 -2.83 -7.37
C ARG A 196 -13.85 -1.81 -8.28
N ARG A 197 -12.82 -1.14 -7.78
CA ARG A 197 -12.08 -0.08 -8.50
C ARG A 197 -10.77 -0.58 -9.09
N ASP A 198 -10.28 -1.69 -8.59
CA ASP A 198 -8.99 -2.24 -8.95
C ASP A 198 -9.03 -2.88 -10.34
N GLU A 199 -8.25 -2.33 -11.26
CA GLU A 199 -8.20 -2.80 -12.66
C GLU A 199 -7.61 -4.22 -12.79
N ASP A 200 -6.90 -4.71 -11.77
CA ASP A 200 -6.39 -6.09 -11.75
C ASP A 200 -7.52 -7.12 -11.82
N PHE A 201 -8.74 -6.76 -11.40
CA PHE A 201 -9.93 -7.59 -11.50
C PHE A 201 -10.75 -7.39 -12.78
N ALA A 202 -10.29 -6.57 -13.74
CA ALA A 202 -11.05 -6.28 -14.94
C ALA A 202 -11.53 -7.54 -15.70
N ALA A 203 -10.69 -8.57 -15.76
CA ALA A 203 -10.99 -9.82 -16.46
C ALA A 203 -12.09 -10.68 -15.82
N VAL A 204 -12.35 -10.49 -14.52
CA VAL A 204 -13.34 -11.29 -13.75
C VAL A 204 -14.49 -10.45 -13.21
N ARG A 205 -14.51 -9.15 -13.45
CA ARG A 205 -15.51 -8.20 -12.91
C ARG A 205 -16.93 -8.55 -13.29
N ASP A 206 -17.14 -9.11 -14.49
CA ASP A 206 -18.46 -9.54 -15.00
C ASP A 206 -18.84 -10.98 -14.56
N ASP A 207 -17.95 -11.73 -13.89
CA ASP A 207 -18.27 -13.05 -13.36
C ASP A 207 -19.19 -12.90 -12.14
N PRO A 208 -20.32 -13.60 -12.08
CA PRO A 208 -21.24 -13.54 -10.93
C PRO A 208 -20.57 -13.89 -9.57
N ARG A 209 -19.49 -14.67 -9.58
CA ARG A 209 -18.74 -15.04 -8.37
C ARG A 209 -17.96 -13.84 -7.81
N PHE A 210 -17.58 -12.86 -8.64
CA PHE A 210 -16.90 -11.65 -8.18
C PHE A 210 -17.78 -10.89 -7.17
N GLU A 211 -19.01 -10.53 -7.55
CA GLU A 211 -19.92 -9.84 -6.62
C GLU A 211 -20.37 -10.72 -5.43
N GLN A 212 -20.37 -12.05 -5.58
CA GLN A 212 -20.62 -12.94 -4.45
C GLN A 212 -19.48 -12.94 -3.44
N ALA A 213 -18.22 -12.86 -3.91
CA ALA A 213 -17.04 -12.78 -3.05
C ALA A 213 -16.97 -11.45 -2.26
N LEU A 214 -17.59 -10.40 -2.78
CA LEU A 214 -17.61 -9.07 -2.14
C LEU A 214 -18.76 -8.87 -1.13
N ARG A 215 -19.63 -9.84 -0.91
CA ARG A 215 -20.76 -9.73 0.05
C ARG A 215 -20.30 -9.95 1.49
#